data_efc7593b1ac5656bd5608d6c357a34e5
#
_entry.id   efc7593b1ac5656bd5608d6c357a34e5
#
_cell.length_a   1.000
_cell.length_b   1.000
_cell.length_c   1.000
_cell.angle_alpha   90.00
_cell.angle_beta   90.00
_cell.angle_gamma   90.00
#
_symmetry.space_group_name_H-M   'P 1'
#
loop_
_entity.id
_entity.type
_entity.pdbx_description
1 polymer ?
#
loop_
_entity_poly.entity_id
_entity_poly.type
_entity_poly.pdbx_seq_one_letter_code
_entity_poly.pdbx_strand_id
1 'polypeptide(L)'
;MNLSSSISSQSLAINEREAPLICFSHLRWDFVLQRPQHLMARFAKQRAVFFFEEYIPTDHHLAYFEIHPFEGTTVKSIRPRVPHWWNAAERNLALSRLLDEFLAMSGARRPILWFYTPAMYEFARHIDAAAVIYDCMDELANFRFAPDRMKDMEAALMARADIVFTGGYSLYEAKCKQHSNIHPFPSGVDVDHFHQARQRVVEPADQQSISGPKLGYYGVIDERLDLELIAALAAAKPDYSFIFIGPIAKIAPEDLPRAQNIHYLGQKHYGELPAYVSGWDAALMPFALNGSTQFISPTKTPEYLAAGRPVISTAIKDVIRHYGEVEGVFIASHPQHFAQACDDALLLARSGNAWWKPVDQTLEGSSWDKTFTAMEGLVDGVISSTGFAHMQAAKGTSRKTTASKPMILGEVVGAPGL
;
A
#
# COMPACT_ATOMS: atom_id res chain seq x y z
N MET A 1 38.65 -4.52 -14.70
CA MET A 1 38.60 -4.81 -13.25
C MET A 1 37.21 -5.30 -12.94
N ASN A 2 37.07 -6.61 -12.68
CA ASN A 2 35.80 -7.27 -12.39
C ASN A 2 35.34 -6.86 -10.98
N LEU A 3 34.34 -6.01 -10.89
CA LEU A 3 33.58 -5.80 -9.68
C LEU A 3 32.35 -6.73 -9.69
N SER A 4 32.60 -8.04 -9.63
CA SER A 4 31.60 -8.98 -9.15
C SER A 4 31.63 -8.92 -7.62
N SER A 5 30.79 -8.06 -7.04
CA SER A 5 30.46 -8.14 -5.62
C SER A 5 29.78 -9.49 -5.40
N SER A 6 30.51 -10.41 -4.82
CA SER A 6 30.00 -11.71 -4.36
C SER A 6 28.92 -11.48 -3.29
N ILE A 7 27.67 -11.32 -3.72
CA ILE A 7 26.52 -11.52 -2.84
C ILE A 7 26.53 -13.00 -2.49
N SER A 8 26.84 -13.32 -1.25
CA SER A 8 26.87 -14.70 -0.76
C SER A 8 25.52 -15.35 -1.06
N SER A 9 25.54 -16.45 -1.83
CA SER A 9 24.37 -17.26 -2.20
C SER A 9 23.55 -17.77 -0.99
N GLN A 10 24.12 -17.73 0.20
CA GLN A 10 23.45 -18.12 1.45
C GLN A 10 22.38 -17.15 1.93
N SER A 11 22.38 -15.87 1.50
CA SER A 11 21.40 -14.87 1.98
C SER A 11 20.07 -14.87 1.25
N LEU A 12 19.94 -15.62 0.14
CA LEU A 12 18.73 -15.71 -0.68
C LEU A 12 18.00 -17.06 -0.54
N ALA A 13 18.49 -18.00 0.29
CA ALA A 13 17.85 -19.28 0.49
C ALA A 13 16.40 -19.11 0.94
N ILE A 14 15.46 -19.55 0.11
CA ILE A 14 14.02 -19.58 0.36
C ILE A 14 13.72 -20.91 1.05
N ASN A 15 12.89 -20.87 2.09
CA ASN A 15 12.36 -22.08 2.69
C ASN A 15 11.46 -22.77 1.65
N GLU A 16 11.87 -23.92 1.13
CA GLU A 16 11.21 -24.63 0.00
C GLU A 16 9.74 -25.01 0.27
N ARG A 17 9.25 -24.85 1.50
CA ARG A 17 7.90 -25.25 1.91
C ARG A 17 6.82 -24.23 1.63
N GLU A 18 7.17 -22.95 1.34
CA GLU A 18 6.17 -21.89 1.12
C GLU A 18 6.52 -21.06 -0.12
N ALA A 19 5.51 -20.79 -0.96
CA ALA A 19 5.69 -19.95 -2.13
C ALA A 19 6.15 -18.55 -1.71
N PRO A 20 7.28 -18.03 -2.24
CA PRO A 20 7.73 -16.69 -1.96
C PRO A 20 6.74 -15.66 -2.50
N LEU A 21 6.67 -14.50 -1.86
CA LEU A 21 5.81 -13.40 -2.28
C LEU A 21 6.65 -12.30 -2.92
N ILE A 22 6.30 -11.90 -4.14
CA ILE A 22 6.85 -10.73 -4.82
C ILE A 22 5.78 -9.65 -4.83
N CYS A 23 6.04 -8.57 -4.12
CA CYS A 23 5.15 -7.43 -4.01
C CYS A 23 5.60 -6.31 -4.95
N PHE A 24 4.78 -5.97 -5.93
CA PHE A 24 5.02 -4.88 -6.89
C PHE A 24 4.35 -3.60 -6.40
N SER A 25 5.17 -2.60 -6.06
CA SER A 25 4.69 -1.37 -5.44
C SER A 25 5.26 -0.12 -6.08
N HIS A 26 4.38 0.86 -6.32
CA HIS A 26 4.76 2.21 -6.69
C HIS A 26 5.32 3.03 -5.51
N LEU A 27 5.19 2.50 -4.28
CA LEU A 27 5.73 3.11 -3.07
C LEU A 27 7.13 2.55 -2.77
N ARG A 28 7.99 3.38 -2.19
CA ARG A 28 9.27 2.96 -1.63
C ARG A 28 9.07 2.37 -0.24
N TRP A 29 9.79 1.29 0.06
CA TRP A 29 9.72 0.66 1.38
C TRP A 29 10.13 1.61 2.52
N ASP A 30 11.15 2.41 2.29
CA ASP A 30 11.79 3.31 3.26
C ASP A 30 11.28 4.76 3.20
N PHE A 31 10.18 5.03 2.49
CA PHE A 31 9.65 6.40 2.37
C PHE A 31 8.71 6.75 3.53
N VAL A 32 7.51 6.19 3.56
CA VAL A 32 6.51 6.38 4.61
C VAL A 32 5.85 5.05 4.90
N LEU A 33 5.68 4.71 6.17
CA LEU A 33 5.03 3.46 6.57
C LEU A 33 3.53 3.55 6.28
N GLN A 34 3.04 2.64 5.44
CA GLN A 34 1.67 2.58 4.96
C GLN A 34 1.20 1.12 4.89
N ARG A 35 0.01 0.88 4.32
CA ARG A 35 -0.58 -0.46 4.13
C ARG A 35 0.40 -1.51 3.58
N PRO A 36 1.20 -1.25 2.51
CA PRO A 36 2.12 -2.25 2.00
C PRO A 36 3.13 -2.74 3.03
N GLN A 37 3.75 -1.82 3.78
CA GLN A 37 4.74 -2.18 4.79
C GLN A 37 4.11 -2.96 5.95
N HIS A 38 2.92 -2.55 6.43
CA HIS A 38 2.21 -3.26 7.48
C HIS A 38 1.88 -4.70 7.09
N LEU A 39 1.39 -4.94 5.87
CA LEU A 39 1.01 -6.27 5.41
C LEU A 39 2.24 -7.11 5.05
N MET A 40 3.16 -6.56 4.25
CA MET A 40 4.34 -7.31 3.79
C MET A 40 5.28 -7.70 4.92
N ALA A 41 5.44 -6.86 5.95
CA ALA A 41 6.21 -7.22 7.14
C ALA A 41 5.58 -8.38 7.94
N ARG A 42 4.24 -8.53 7.89
CA ARG A 42 3.54 -9.65 8.51
C ARG A 42 3.69 -10.93 7.68
N PHE A 43 3.52 -10.86 6.37
CA PHE A 43 3.81 -11.98 5.49
C PHE A 43 5.26 -12.46 5.60
N ALA A 44 6.19 -11.53 5.81
CA ALA A 44 7.62 -11.83 5.94
C ALA A 44 7.99 -12.63 7.21
N LYS A 45 7.07 -12.75 8.19
CA LYS A 45 7.23 -13.64 9.35
C LYS A 45 7.04 -15.12 8.98
N GLN A 46 6.39 -15.42 7.85
CA GLN A 46 5.98 -16.76 7.46
C GLN A 46 6.65 -17.22 6.15
N ARG A 47 6.95 -16.30 5.24
CA ARG A 47 7.51 -16.60 3.91
C ARG A 47 8.53 -15.55 3.47
N ALA A 48 9.35 -15.86 2.48
CA ALA A 48 10.22 -14.87 1.86
C ALA A 48 9.38 -13.82 1.14
N VAL A 49 9.61 -12.53 1.44
CA VAL A 49 8.93 -11.40 0.80
C VAL A 49 9.97 -10.50 0.12
N PHE A 50 9.75 -10.28 -1.17
CA PHE A 50 10.54 -9.39 -2.00
C PHE A 50 9.67 -8.22 -2.47
N PHE A 51 10.07 -7.02 -2.09
CA PHE A 51 9.34 -5.80 -2.39
C PHE A 51 9.94 -5.14 -3.64
N PHE A 52 9.34 -5.39 -4.80
CA PHE A 52 9.81 -4.89 -6.09
C PHE A 52 9.27 -3.46 -6.28
N GLU A 53 10.19 -2.49 -6.24
CA GLU A 53 9.87 -1.06 -6.32
C GLU A 53 9.87 -0.55 -7.75
N GLU A 54 9.29 0.62 -7.98
CA GLU A 54 9.46 1.32 -9.27
C GLU A 54 10.93 1.53 -9.59
N TYR A 55 11.25 1.46 -10.89
CA TYR A 55 12.62 1.69 -11.34
C TYR A 55 13.11 3.11 -10.99
N ILE A 56 14.41 3.23 -10.82
CA ILE A 56 15.09 4.51 -10.64
C ILE A 56 15.90 4.78 -11.91
N PRO A 57 15.76 5.97 -12.53
CA PRO A 57 16.58 6.35 -13.66
C PRO A 57 18.07 6.33 -13.32
N THR A 58 18.92 5.93 -14.28
CA THR A 58 20.37 5.89 -14.13
C THR A 58 21.06 6.35 -15.41
N ASP A 59 22.29 6.87 -15.26
CA ASP A 59 23.21 7.18 -16.37
C ASP A 59 24.05 5.95 -16.80
N HIS A 60 23.90 4.82 -16.12
CA HIS A 60 24.54 3.58 -16.51
C HIS A 60 23.93 3.02 -17.80
N HIS A 61 24.75 2.44 -18.70
CA HIS A 61 24.31 1.97 -20.02
C HIS A 61 23.46 0.70 -20.01
N LEU A 62 23.52 -0.08 -18.92
CA LEU A 62 22.77 -1.32 -18.76
C LEU A 62 21.79 -1.16 -17.59
N ALA A 63 20.63 -1.82 -17.71
CA ALA A 63 19.73 -1.96 -16.59
C ALA A 63 20.28 -3.00 -15.60
N TYR A 64 20.09 -2.77 -14.31
CA TYR A 64 20.44 -3.68 -13.21
C TYR A 64 19.49 -3.48 -12.04
N PHE A 65 19.56 -4.33 -11.02
CA PHE A 65 18.82 -4.12 -9.78
C PHE A 65 19.74 -4.15 -8.56
N GLU A 66 19.30 -3.45 -7.54
CA GLU A 66 19.89 -3.42 -6.20
C GLU A 66 18.97 -4.15 -5.22
N ILE A 67 19.54 -4.89 -4.26
CA ILE A 67 18.78 -5.53 -3.18
C ILE A 67 19.10 -4.82 -1.88
N HIS A 68 18.07 -4.31 -1.21
CA HIS A 68 18.21 -3.60 0.05
C HIS A 68 17.52 -4.38 1.18
N PRO A 69 18.25 -4.88 2.18
CA PRO A 69 17.68 -5.37 3.43
C PRO A 69 17.31 -4.19 4.34
N PHE A 70 16.39 -4.41 5.27
CA PHE A 70 15.97 -3.42 6.25
C PHE A 70 16.04 -3.99 7.66
N GLU A 71 16.37 -3.16 8.64
CA GLU A 71 16.38 -3.55 10.04
C GLU A 71 14.95 -3.86 10.52
N GLY A 72 14.83 -4.81 11.44
CA GLY A 72 13.54 -5.17 12.06
C GLY A 72 12.59 -5.99 11.18
N THR A 73 12.99 -6.34 9.94
CA THR A 73 12.18 -7.17 9.03
C THR A 73 13.06 -8.07 8.17
N THR A 74 12.48 -9.17 7.67
CA THR A 74 13.13 -10.04 6.67
C THR A 74 12.78 -9.66 5.23
N VAL A 75 11.95 -8.62 5.02
CA VAL A 75 11.63 -8.08 3.69
C VAL A 75 12.90 -7.54 3.04
N LYS A 76 13.05 -7.78 1.74
CA LYS A 76 14.12 -7.19 0.93
C LYS A 76 13.49 -6.41 -0.22
N SER A 77 13.87 -5.14 -0.40
CA SER A 77 13.43 -4.42 -1.58
C SER A 77 14.35 -4.70 -2.76
N ILE A 78 13.75 -4.78 -3.94
CA ILE A 78 14.40 -4.91 -5.23
C ILE A 78 14.19 -3.59 -5.96
N ARG A 79 15.28 -2.88 -6.23
CA ARG A 79 15.28 -1.55 -6.86
C ARG A 79 15.88 -1.61 -8.25
N PRO A 80 15.07 -1.71 -9.31
CA PRO A 80 15.59 -1.68 -10.66
C PRO A 80 16.19 -0.31 -10.97
N ARG A 81 17.36 -0.31 -11.63
CA ARG A 81 18.04 0.85 -12.22
C ARG A 81 17.95 0.72 -13.73
N VAL A 82 17.33 1.71 -14.39
CA VAL A 82 17.10 1.68 -15.83
C VAL A 82 17.62 2.96 -16.48
N PRO A 83 18.35 2.88 -17.61
CA PRO A 83 18.83 4.05 -18.31
C PRO A 83 17.70 5.06 -18.60
N HIS A 84 17.90 6.33 -18.24
CA HIS A 84 16.85 7.35 -18.32
C HIS A 84 16.42 7.66 -19.76
N TRP A 85 17.27 7.38 -20.77
CA TRP A 85 17.00 7.62 -22.20
C TRP A 85 16.24 6.50 -22.90
N TRP A 86 15.99 5.36 -22.21
CA TRP A 86 15.22 4.26 -22.82
C TRP A 86 13.74 4.62 -22.91
N ASN A 87 13.11 4.25 -24.02
CA ASN A 87 11.67 4.40 -24.19
C ASN A 87 10.87 3.37 -23.34
N ALA A 88 9.56 3.49 -23.34
CA ALA A 88 8.70 2.63 -22.51
C ALA A 88 8.80 1.13 -22.85
N ALA A 89 8.97 0.78 -24.15
CA ALA A 89 9.08 -0.60 -24.57
C ALA A 89 10.43 -1.22 -24.14
N GLU A 90 11.53 -0.47 -24.31
CA GLU A 90 12.87 -0.87 -23.85
C GLU A 90 12.89 -1.07 -22.33
N ARG A 91 12.29 -0.13 -21.58
CA ARG A 91 12.17 -0.23 -20.12
C ARG A 91 11.39 -1.48 -19.69
N ASN A 92 10.23 -1.72 -20.30
CA ASN A 92 9.41 -2.90 -19.98
C ASN A 92 10.15 -4.20 -20.25
N LEU A 93 10.84 -4.30 -21.38
CA LEU A 93 11.63 -5.48 -21.71
C LEU A 93 12.79 -5.70 -20.71
N ALA A 94 13.45 -4.63 -20.30
CA ALA A 94 14.50 -4.70 -19.30
C ALA A 94 13.99 -5.12 -17.93
N LEU A 95 12.88 -4.53 -17.47
CA LEU A 95 12.26 -4.90 -16.19
C LEU A 95 11.82 -6.36 -16.19
N SER A 96 11.26 -6.86 -17.31
CA SER A 96 10.93 -8.27 -17.47
C SER A 96 12.16 -9.18 -17.32
N ARG A 97 13.27 -8.84 -17.98
CA ARG A 97 14.53 -9.60 -17.88
C ARG A 97 15.12 -9.56 -16.47
N LEU A 98 15.15 -8.39 -15.85
CA LEU A 98 15.63 -8.24 -14.47
C LEU A 98 14.79 -9.05 -13.48
N LEU A 99 13.49 -9.14 -13.70
CA LEU A 99 12.59 -9.99 -12.90
C LEU A 99 12.92 -11.47 -13.09
N ASP A 100 13.12 -11.93 -14.34
CA ASP A 100 13.51 -13.31 -14.64
C ASP A 100 14.86 -13.66 -14.02
N GLU A 101 15.86 -12.79 -14.14
CA GLU A 101 17.18 -12.94 -13.51
C GLU A 101 17.03 -13.05 -11.98
N PHE A 102 16.22 -12.18 -11.37
CA PHE A 102 15.96 -12.21 -9.93
C PHE A 102 15.31 -13.54 -9.51
N LEU A 103 14.29 -14.02 -10.24
CA LEU A 103 13.64 -15.30 -9.97
C LEU A 103 14.62 -16.47 -10.08
N ALA A 104 15.47 -16.48 -11.10
CA ALA A 104 16.50 -17.50 -11.27
C ALA A 104 17.53 -17.49 -10.13
N MET A 105 17.99 -16.30 -9.71
CA MET A 105 18.96 -16.14 -8.61
C MET A 105 18.38 -16.52 -7.26
N SER A 106 17.12 -16.14 -7.00
CA SER A 106 16.46 -16.41 -5.72
C SER A 106 15.94 -17.84 -5.59
N GLY A 107 15.87 -18.60 -6.70
CA GLY A 107 15.25 -19.92 -6.73
C GLY A 107 13.73 -19.89 -6.53
N ALA A 108 13.11 -18.72 -6.65
CA ALA A 108 11.67 -18.54 -6.48
C ALA A 108 10.90 -19.22 -7.60
N ARG A 109 10.32 -20.38 -7.30
CA ARG A 109 9.46 -21.11 -8.24
C ARG A 109 7.99 -20.84 -7.91
N ARG A 110 7.20 -20.49 -8.94
CA ARG A 110 5.77 -20.17 -8.80
C ARG A 110 5.49 -19.25 -7.63
N PRO A 111 6.01 -17.99 -7.63
CA PRO A 111 5.82 -17.06 -6.55
C PRO A 111 4.35 -16.61 -6.47
N ILE A 112 3.94 -16.07 -5.33
CA ILE A 112 2.75 -15.23 -5.22
C ILE A 112 3.13 -13.86 -5.78
N LEU A 113 2.37 -13.35 -6.75
CA LEU A 113 2.53 -12.01 -7.28
C LEU A 113 1.48 -11.09 -6.63
N TRP A 114 1.93 -10.11 -5.87
CA TRP A 114 1.08 -9.14 -5.18
C TRP A 114 1.27 -7.76 -5.77
N PHE A 115 0.23 -7.19 -6.35
CA PHE A 115 0.30 -5.89 -7.01
C PHE A 115 -0.41 -4.81 -6.21
N TYR A 116 0.30 -3.72 -5.90
CA TYR A 116 -0.26 -2.45 -5.44
C TYR A 116 -0.43 -1.44 -6.58
N THR A 117 0.10 -1.74 -7.76
CA THR A 117 -0.01 -0.89 -8.94
C THR A 117 -0.19 -1.73 -10.21
N PRO A 118 -1.18 -1.40 -11.06
CA PRO A 118 -1.33 -2.05 -12.36
C PRO A 118 -0.18 -1.80 -13.33
N ALA A 119 0.56 -0.70 -13.17
CA ALA A 119 1.64 -0.31 -14.08
C ALA A 119 2.77 -1.36 -14.17
N MET A 120 2.96 -2.18 -13.14
CA MET A 120 4.00 -3.21 -13.10
C MET A 120 3.54 -4.57 -13.64
N TYR A 121 2.25 -4.75 -13.90
CA TYR A 121 1.73 -6.01 -14.39
C TYR A 121 2.25 -6.35 -15.81
N GLU A 122 2.44 -5.36 -16.67
CA GLU A 122 2.83 -5.60 -18.06
C GLU A 122 4.15 -6.38 -18.19
N PHE A 123 5.16 -6.05 -17.42
CA PHE A 123 6.45 -6.77 -17.46
C PHE A 123 6.47 -8.04 -16.61
N ALA A 124 5.52 -8.23 -15.69
CA ALA A 124 5.44 -9.40 -14.83
C ALA A 124 4.42 -10.47 -15.29
N ARG A 125 3.58 -10.16 -16.28
CA ARG A 125 2.44 -11.01 -16.70
C ARG A 125 2.80 -12.39 -17.21
N HIS A 126 4.05 -12.60 -17.64
CA HIS A 126 4.54 -13.87 -18.19
C HIS A 126 4.92 -14.89 -17.09
N ILE A 127 5.01 -14.46 -15.84
CA ILE A 127 5.44 -15.31 -14.73
C ILE A 127 4.37 -16.35 -14.40
N ASP A 128 4.79 -17.64 -14.33
CA ASP A 128 3.94 -18.69 -13.75
C ASP A 128 3.88 -18.53 -12.23
N ALA A 129 2.72 -18.08 -11.74
CA ALA A 129 2.48 -17.73 -10.35
C ALA A 129 1.64 -18.78 -9.62
N ALA A 130 1.87 -18.94 -8.32
CA ALA A 130 0.99 -19.70 -7.44
C ALA A 130 -0.37 -19.01 -7.24
N ALA A 131 -0.34 -17.68 -7.16
CA ALA A 131 -1.52 -16.80 -7.15
C ALA A 131 -1.13 -15.40 -7.63
N VAL A 132 -2.06 -14.69 -8.25
CA VAL A 132 -1.96 -13.28 -8.61
C VAL A 132 -2.98 -12.49 -7.80
N ILE A 133 -2.48 -11.55 -7.01
CA ILE A 133 -3.26 -10.73 -6.08
C ILE A 133 -3.18 -9.28 -6.51
N TYR A 134 -4.33 -8.62 -6.61
CA TYR A 134 -4.39 -7.17 -6.78
C TYR A 134 -4.93 -6.52 -5.50
N ASP A 135 -4.08 -5.79 -4.78
CA ASP A 135 -4.47 -5.00 -3.62
C ASP A 135 -4.64 -3.53 -4.04
N CYS A 136 -5.83 -3.22 -4.52
CA CYS A 136 -6.24 -1.90 -4.99
C CYS A 136 -6.48 -0.99 -3.78
N MET A 137 -5.46 -0.32 -3.31
CA MET A 137 -5.55 0.54 -2.14
C MET A 137 -6.06 1.96 -2.46
N ASP A 138 -5.94 2.38 -3.72
CA ASP A 138 -6.33 3.70 -4.22
C ASP A 138 -6.84 3.60 -5.67
N GLU A 139 -7.63 4.58 -6.13
CA GLU A 139 -7.99 4.77 -7.54
C GLU A 139 -6.85 5.50 -8.27
N LEU A 140 -5.79 4.76 -8.58
CA LEU A 140 -4.54 5.34 -9.13
C LEU A 140 -4.75 6.13 -10.43
N ALA A 141 -5.78 5.80 -11.21
CA ALA A 141 -6.12 6.53 -12.44
C ALA A 141 -6.59 7.97 -12.20
N ASN A 142 -6.98 8.30 -10.97
CA ASN A 142 -7.46 9.63 -10.60
C ASN A 142 -6.37 10.55 -10.03
N PHE A 143 -5.15 10.02 -9.85
CA PHE A 143 -4.05 10.82 -9.32
C PHE A 143 -3.39 11.67 -10.42
N ARG A 144 -2.92 12.83 -10.03
CA ARG A 144 -2.09 13.68 -10.87
C ARG A 144 -0.86 12.89 -11.34
N PHE A 145 -0.54 12.96 -12.62
CA PHE A 145 0.53 12.21 -13.27
C PHE A 145 0.30 10.70 -13.45
N ALA A 146 -0.93 10.20 -13.25
CA ALA A 146 -1.25 8.84 -13.64
C ALA A 146 -1.03 8.66 -15.15
N PRO A 147 -0.42 7.54 -15.60
CA PRO A 147 -0.32 7.24 -17.02
C PRO A 147 -1.70 7.18 -17.70
N ASP A 148 -1.84 7.69 -18.92
CA ASP A 148 -3.10 7.68 -19.67
C ASP A 148 -3.70 6.27 -19.80
N ARG A 149 -2.84 5.23 -19.89
CA ARG A 149 -3.24 3.82 -19.98
C ARG A 149 -3.49 3.13 -18.63
N MET A 150 -3.52 3.87 -17.51
CA MET A 150 -3.66 3.26 -16.19
C MET A 150 -4.92 2.39 -16.07
N LYS A 151 -6.06 2.84 -16.64
CA LYS A 151 -7.32 2.08 -16.63
C LYS A 151 -7.24 0.78 -17.44
N ASP A 152 -6.55 0.80 -18.58
CA ASP A 152 -6.34 -0.41 -19.40
C ASP A 152 -5.43 -1.41 -18.69
N MET A 153 -4.37 -0.91 -18.04
CA MET A 153 -3.47 -1.74 -17.22
C MET A 153 -4.21 -2.35 -16.03
N GLU A 154 -5.08 -1.60 -15.40
CA GLU A 154 -5.92 -2.10 -14.30
C GLU A 154 -6.90 -3.16 -14.77
N ALA A 155 -7.58 -2.94 -15.90
CA ALA A 155 -8.48 -3.93 -16.47
C ALA A 155 -7.76 -5.25 -16.81
N ALA A 156 -6.54 -5.17 -17.35
CA ALA A 156 -5.73 -6.34 -17.64
C ALA A 156 -5.29 -7.08 -16.37
N LEU A 157 -4.91 -6.36 -15.31
CA LEU A 157 -4.56 -6.96 -14.03
C LEU A 157 -5.79 -7.58 -13.35
N MET A 158 -6.94 -6.89 -13.35
CA MET A 158 -8.21 -7.40 -12.83
C MET A 158 -8.61 -8.71 -13.50
N ALA A 159 -8.50 -8.80 -14.83
CA ALA A 159 -8.84 -10.01 -15.59
C ALA A 159 -7.92 -11.21 -15.26
N ARG A 160 -6.69 -10.96 -14.78
CA ARG A 160 -5.70 -12.00 -14.43
C ARG A 160 -5.70 -12.35 -12.96
N ALA A 161 -6.09 -11.43 -12.09
CA ALA A 161 -6.04 -11.62 -10.65
C ALA A 161 -6.90 -12.83 -10.23
N ASP A 162 -6.40 -13.61 -9.30
CA ASP A 162 -7.13 -14.72 -8.68
C ASP A 162 -7.99 -14.20 -7.51
N ILE A 163 -7.56 -13.08 -6.92
CA ILE A 163 -8.27 -12.36 -5.86
C ILE A 163 -7.92 -10.87 -5.91
N VAL A 164 -8.90 -10.03 -5.61
CA VAL A 164 -8.75 -8.58 -5.51
C VAL A 164 -9.12 -8.11 -4.10
N PHE A 165 -8.27 -7.29 -3.53
CA PHE A 165 -8.56 -6.55 -2.31
C PHE A 165 -8.77 -5.08 -2.63
N THR A 166 -9.65 -4.41 -1.90
CA THR A 166 -9.81 -2.95 -2.01
C THR A 166 -9.50 -2.28 -0.68
N GLY A 167 -8.81 -1.13 -0.72
CA GLY A 167 -8.37 -0.38 0.46
C GLY A 167 -9.49 0.25 1.27
N GLY A 168 -10.75 0.14 0.80
CA GLY A 168 -11.92 0.67 1.47
C GLY A 168 -13.21 0.25 0.79
N TYR A 169 -14.33 0.56 1.44
CA TYR A 169 -15.66 0.18 0.93
C TYR A 169 -16.10 1.03 -0.26
N SER A 170 -15.76 2.31 -0.30
CA SER A 170 -16.08 3.17 -1.45
C SER A 170 -15.42 2.66 -2.73
N LEU A 171 -14.19 2.17 -2.62
CA LEU A 171 -13.46 1.57 -3.73
C LEU A 171 -14.03 0.19 -4.10
N TYR A 172 -14.43 -0.61 -3.10
CA TYR A 172 -15.15 -1.87 -3.34
C TYR A 172 -16.44 -1.66 -4.13
N GLU A 173 -17.29 -0.71 -3.73
CA GLU A 173 -18.53 -0.38 -4.43
C GLU A 173 -18.29 0.01 -5.90
N ALA A 174 -17.20 0.73 -6.18
CA ALA A 174 -16.82 1.14 -7.52
C ALA A 174 -16.34 -0.04 -8.39
N LYS A 175 -15.75 -1.09 -7.79
CA LYS A 175 -15.04 -2.16 -8.52
C LYS A 175 -15.65 -3.56 -8.36
N CYS A 176 -16.61 -3.78 -7.45
CA CYS A 176 -17.16 -5.11 -7.16
C CYS A 176 -17.80 -5.83 -8.35
N LYS A 177 -18.21 -5.09 -9.39
CA LYS A 177 -18.74 -5.68 -10.63
C LYS A 177 -17.66 -6.10 -11.64
N GLN A 178 -16.40 -5.75 -11.40
CA GLN A 178 -15.30 -6.00 -12.32
C GLN A 178 -14.58 -7.32 -12.04
N HIS A 179 -14.77 -7.89 -10.83
CA HIS A 179 -14.13 -9.14 -10.43
C HIS A 179 -15.04 -9.95 -9.48
N SER A 180 -15.11 -11.28 -9.68
CA SER A 180 -15.99 -12.16 -8.88
C SER A 180 -15.46 -12.48 -7.49
N ASN A 181 -14.14 -12.44 -7.31
CA ASN A 181 -13.45 -12.70 -6.03
C ASN A 181 -12.79 -11.42 -5.54
N ILE A 182 -13.59 -10.46 -5.06
CA ILE A 182 -13.15 -9.14 -4.60
C ILE A 182 -13.67 -8.88 -3.18
N HIS A 183 -12.80 -8.34 -2.32
CA HIS A 183 -13.09 -8.16 -0.90
C HIS A 183 -12.61 -6.80 -0.39
N PRO A 184 -13.43 -6.06 0.39
CA PRO A 184 -13.03 -4.81 1.02
C PRO A 184 -12.21 -5.07 2.29
N PHE A 185 -11.05 -4.46 2.35
CA PHE A 185 -10.18 -4.44 3.52
C PHE A 185 -9.73 -3.00 3.79
N PRO A 186 -10.50 -2.22 4.56
CA PRO A 186 -10.08 -0.91 5.03
C PRO A 186 -8.75 -0.99 5.75
N SER A 187 -8.03 0.12 5.79
CA SER A 187 -6.75 0.21 6.48
C SER A 187 -6.90 -0.11 7.97
N GLY A 188 -6.00 -0.94 8.48
CA GLY A 188 -5.90 -1.24 9.90
C GLY A 188 -5.21 -0.14 10.69
N VAL A 189 -5.15 -0.31 12.00
CA VAL A 189 -4.42 0.56 12.93
C VAL A 189 -3.56 -0.27 13.87
N ASP A 190 -2.39 0.26 14.23
CA ASP A 190 -1.57 -0.26 15.32
C ASP A 190 -2.01 0.45 16.61
N VAL A 191 -3.03 -0.11 17.26
CA VAL A 191 -3.69 0.50 18.41
C VAL A 191 -2.70 0.70 19.56
N ASP A 192 -1.90 -0.31 19.89
CA ASP A 192 -0.94 -0.25 21.00
C ASP A 192 0.14 0.82 20.76
N HIS A 193 0.55 0.98 19.51
CA HIS A 193 1.50 2.01 19.12
C HIS A 193 0.95 3.41 19.39
N PHE A 194 -0.27 3.70 18.94
CA PHE A 194 -0.88 5.03 19.11
C PHE A 194 -1.42 5.27 20.52
N HIS A 195 -1.80 4.23 21.27
CA HIS A 195 -2.20 4.37 22.68
C HIS A 195 -1.09 4.99 23.55
N GLN A 196 0.19 4.88 23.15
CA GLN A 196 1.29 5.56 23.85
C GLN A 196 1.04 7.07 23.95
N ALA A 197 0.38 7.69 22.97
CA ALA A 197 0.06 9.13 22.97
C ALA A 197 -0.96 9.53 24.05
N ARG A 198 -1.71 8.57 24.63
CA ARG A 198 -2.63 8.82 25.77
C ARG A 198 -1.92 8.92 27.10
N GLN A 199 -0.68 8.46 27.15
CA GLN A 199 0.18 8.60 28.32
C GLN A 199 0.89 9.96 28.28
N ARG A 200 1.47 10.37 29.40
CA ARG A 200 2.25 11.59 29.46
C ARG A 200 3.62 11.34 28.81
N VAL A 201 3.72 11.57 27.50
CA VAL A 201 4.96 11.45 26.74
C VAL A 201 5.62 12.82 26.65
N VAL A 202 6.97 12.85 26.67
CA VAL A 202 7.71 14.09 26.44
C VAL A 202 7.53 14.52 24.99
N GLU A 203 6.97 15.69 24.79
CA GLU A 203 6.76 16.29 23.49
C GLU A 203 8.11 16.59 22.81
N PRO A 204 8.27 16.28 21.49
CA PRO A 204 9.51 16.58 20.77
C PRO A 204 9.88 18.06 20.79
N ALA A 205 11.18 18.36 20.88
CA ALA A 205 11.68 19.72 21.11
C ALA A 205 11.27 20.73 20.02
N ASP A 206 11.12 20.28 18.76
CA ASP A 206 10.70 21.13 17.64
C ASP A 206 9.21 21.44 17.64
N GLN A 207 8.40 20.69 18.43
CA GLN A 207 6.98 20.96 18.63
C GLN A 207 6.71 21.61 19.99
N GLN A 208 7.49 21.32 21.00
CA GLN A 208 7.30 21.77 22.38
C GLN A 208 7.23 23.32 22.50
N SER A 209 7.98 24.03 21.66
CA SER A 209 8.02 25.50 21.66
C SER A 209 6.79 26.16 21.02
N ILE A 210 5.95 25.37 20.31
CA ILE A 210 4.74 25.86 19.64
C ILE A 210 3.65 26.07 20.72
N SER A 211 3.10 27.27 20.78
CA SER A 211 2.10 27.67 21.80
C SER A 211 0.66 27.54 21.29
N GLY A 212 -0.31 27.70 22.20
CA GLY A 212 -1.76 27.66 21.91
C GLY A 212 -2.31 26.24 21.77
N PRO A 213 -3.63 26.10 21.49
CA PRO A 213 -4.19 24.82 21.09
C PRO A 213 -3.55 24.31 19.82
N LYS A 214 -3.07 23.06 19.85
CA LYS A 214 -2.35 22.42 18.73
C LYS A 214 -3.28 21.48 17.99
N LEU A 215 -3.51 21.74 16.71
CA LEU A 215 -4.28 20.89 15.82
C LEU A 215 -3.34 20.34 14.74
N GLY A 216 -3.17 19.01 14.70
CA GLY A 216 -2.13 18.39 13.89
C GLY A 216 -2.62 17.50 12.78
N TYR A 217 -1.82 17.40 11.75
CA TYR A 217 -1.91 16.41 10.66
C TYR A 217 -0.53 15.77 10.47
N TYR A 218 -0.47 14.47 10.31
CA TYR A 218 0.72 13.81 9.77
C TYR A 218 0.39 12.96 8.55
N GLY A 219 1.32 12.90 7.62
CA GLY A 219 1.24 12.12 6.37
C GLY A 219 1.87 12.88 5.22
N VAL A 220 1.82 12.29 4.03
CA VAL A 220 2.31 12.98 2.84
C VAL A 220 1.47 14.24 2.60
N ILE A 221 2.15 15.36 2.42
CA ILE A 221 1.55 16.66 2.10
C ILE A 221 1.57 16.77 0.58
N ASP A 222 0.42 16.55 -0.07
CA ASP A 222 0.30 16.49 -1.53
C ASP A 222 -1.06 17.06 -2.01
N GLU A 223 -1.37 16.85 -3.30
CA GLU A 223 -2.59 17.33 -3.95
C GLU A 223 -3.91 16.86 -3.32
N ARG A 224 -3.85 15.92 -2.37
CA ARG A 224 -5.03 15.44 -1.63
C ARG A 224 -5.46 16.39 -0.51
N LEU A 225 -4.57 17.28 -0.05
CA LEU A 225 -4.92 18.27 0.97
C LEU A 225 -5.63 19.48 0.35
N ASP A 226 -6.63 19.99 1.06
CA ASP A 226 -7.32 21.23 0.73
C ASP A 226 -6.52 22.41 1.31
N LEU A 227 -5.60 22.94 0.49
CA LEU A 227 -4.71 24.02 0.90
C LEU A 227 -5.48 25.33 1.15
N GLU A 228 -6.60 25.57 0.45
CA GLU A 228 -7.45 26.74 0.65
C GLU A 228 -8.18 26.65 1.99
N LEU A 229 -8.71 25.47 2.34
CA LEU A 229 -9.30 25.20 3.65
C LEU A 229 -8.28 25.45 4.77
N ILE A 230 -7.06 24.93 4.63
CA ILE A 230 -5.99 25.14 5.62
C ILE A 230 -5.68 26.63 5.81
N ALA A 231 -5.55 27.39 4.72
CA ALA A 231 -5.33 28.82 4.78
C ALA A 231 -6.49 29.56 5.46
N ALA A 232 -7.73 29.22 5.11
CA ALA A 232 -8.92 29.80 5.70
C ALA A 232 -9.04 29.51 7.20
N LEU A 233 -8.69 28.29 7.63
CA LEU A 233 -8.65 27.91 9.06
C LEU A 233 -7.61 28.72 9.84
N ALA A 234 -6.41 28.84 9.30
CA ALA A 234 -5.34 29.60 9.93
C ALA A 234 -5.74 31.08 10.14
N ALA A 235 -6.41 31.66 9.15
CA ALA A 235 -6.93 33.02 9.25
C ALA A 235 -8.11 33.14 10.24
N ALA A 236 -9.01 32.15 10.29
CA ALA A 236 -10.18 32.16 11.18
C ALA A 236 -9.83 31.89 12.66
N LYS A 237 -8.73 31.20 12.92
CA LYS A 237 -8.29 30.78 14.26
C LYS A 237 -6.84 31.20 14.54
N PRO A 238 -6.56 32.50 14.64
CA PRO A 238 -5.18 33.00 14.79
C PRO A 238 -4.51 32.57 16.11
N ASP A 239 -5.28 32.22 17.13
CA ASP A 239 -4.79 31.75 18.43
C ASP A 239 -4.52 30.24 18.47
N TYR A 240 -4.83 29.49 17.39
CA TYR A 240 -4.56 28.05 17.27
C TYR A 240 -3.29 27.81 16.46
N SER A 241 -2.58 26.75 16.76
CA SER A 241 -1.41 26.31 16.00
C SER A 241 -1.74 25.08 15.16
N PHE A 242 -1.53 25.20 13.84
CA PHE A 242 -1.76 24.14 12.88
C PHE A 242 -0.44 23.47 12.52
N ILE A 243 -0.29 22.19 12.89
CA ILE A 243 0.96 21.45 12.79
C ILE A 243 0.86 20.40 11.68
N PHE A 244 1.78 20.45 10.71
CA PHE A 244 1.85 19.52 9.59
C PHE A 244 3.16 18.75 9.63
N ILE A 245 3.08 17.42 9.71
CA ILE A 245 4.22 16.50 9.77
C ILE A 245 4.20 15.60 8.56
N GLY A 246 5.26 15.59 7.77
CA GLY A 246 5.43 14.69 6.65
C GLY A 246 6.21 15.29 5.49
N PRO A 247 6.56 14.44 4.50
CA PRO A 247 7.20 14.90 3.29
C PRO A 247 6.21 15.62 2.37
N ILE A 248 6.70 16.63 1.65
CA ILE A 248 5.96 17.29 0.57
C ILE A 248 6.20 16.50 -0.71
N ALA A 249 5.14 16.13 -1.42
CA ALA A 249 5.23 15.40 -2.67
C ALA A 249 4.17 15.88 -3.67
N LYS A 250 4.50 15.82 -4.97
CA LYS A 250 3.60 16.15 -6.10
C LYS A 250 3.06 17.59 -6.16
N ILE A 251 3.36 18.43 -5.19
CA ILE A 251 3.07 19.88 -5.16
C ILE A 251 4.35 20.65 -4.89
N ALA A 252 4.39 21.89 -5.28
CA ALA A 252 5.54 22.75 -4.99
C ALA A 252 5.49 23.26 -3.53
N PRO A 253 6.63 23.36 -2.83
CA PRO A 253 6.66 23.92 -1.47
C PRO A 253 6.11 25.36 -1.39
N GLU A 254 6.12 26.07 -2.50
CA GLU A 254 5.61 27.44 -2.65
C GLU A 254 4.09 27.50 -2.64
N ASP A 255 3.40 26.39 -3.00
CA ASP A 255 1.94 26.30 -2.99
C ASP A 255 1.38 26.16 -1.58
N LEU A 256 2.21 25.82 -0.58
CA LEU A 256 1.78 25.62 0.79
C LEU A 256 1.35 26.94 1.46
N PRO A 257 0.19 26.98 2.13
CA PRO A 257 -0.25 28.14 2.87
C PRO A 257 0.75 28.50 3.97
N ARG A 258 1.08 29.78 4.08
CA ARG A 258 2.02 30.32 5.07
C ARG A 258 1.35 31.34 5.94
N ALA A 259 1.26 31.04 7.21
CA ALA A 259 0.80 31.95 8.26
C ALA A 259 1.64 31.72 9.52
N GLN A 260 1.66 32.69 10.45
CA GLN A 260 2.46 32.58 11.68
C GLN A 260 2.09 31.38 12.55
N ASN A 261 0.86 30.91 12.42
CA ASN A 261 0.29 29.80 13.18
C ASN A 261 0.24 28.48 12.36
N ILE A 262 0.90 28.39 11.20
CA ILE A 262 1.06 27.16 10.45
C ILE A 262 2.53 26.69 10.57
N HIS A 263 2.73 25.46 11.04
CA HIS A 263 4.04 24.90 11.31
C HIS A 263 4.24 23.61 10.51
N TYR A 264 5.25 23.58 9.64
CA TYR A 264 5.66 22.39 8.87
C TYR A 264 6.92 21.80 9.50
N LEU A 265 6.79 20.65 10.17
CA LEU A 265 7.89 20.02 10.94
C LEU A 265 8.69 18.98 10.14
N GLY A 266 8.38 18.82 8.83
CA GLY A 266 9.03 17.83 7.97
C GLY A 266 8.66 16.39 8.29
N GLN A 267 9.35 15.45 7.63
CA GLN A 267 9.11 14.01 7.82
C GLN A 267 9.63 13.55 9.18
N LYS A 268 8.88 12.66 9.84
CA LYS A 268 9.26 11.99 11.10
C LYS A 268 9.14 10.48 10.92
N HIS A 269 9.91 9.73 11.70
CA HIS A 269 9.78 8.28 11.74
C HIS A 269 8.45 7.88 12.38
N TYR A 270 7.89 6.75 11.93
CA TYR A 270 6.63 6.24 12.46
C TYR A 270 6.67 6.05 13.98
N GLY A 271 7.78 5.58 14.52
CA GLY A 271 7.97 5.40 15.97
C GLY A 271 7.91 6.69 16.79
N GLU A 272 8.14 7.86 16.18
CA GLU A 272 8.10 9.16 16.85
C GLU A 272 6.67 9.75 16.89
N LEU A 273 5.78 9.30 15.97
CA LEU A 273 4.45 9.90 15.79
C LEU A 273 3.61 9.94 17.08
N PRO A 274 3.58 8.91 17.94
CA PRO A 274 2.84 9.01 19.20
C PRO A 274 3.28 10.17 20.10
N ALA A 275 4.58 10.49 20.13
CA ALA A 275 5.10 11.60 20.92
C ALA A 275 4.65 12.96 20.37
N TYR A 276 4.63 13.12 19.05
CA TYR A 276 4.07 14.33 18.43
C TYR A 276 2.57 14.46 18.68
N VAL A 277 1.81 13.39 18.41
CA VAL A 277 0.34 13.36 18.58
C VAL A 277 -0.05 13.57 20.05
N SER A 278 0.78 13.16 21.01
CA SER A 278 0.51 13.37 22.44
C SER A 278 0.42 14.85 22.83
N GLY A 279 1.09 15.73 22.10
CA GLY A 279 1.06 17.17 22.29
C GLY A 279 -0.08 17.88 21.56
N TRP A 280 -0.92 17.17 20.80
CA TRP A 280 -2.05 17.80 20.09
C TRP A 280 -3.32 17.79 20.93
N ASP A 281 -4.14 18.82 20.76
CA ASP A 281 -5.48 18.88 21.33
C ASP A 281 -6.52 18.20 20.43
N ALA A 282 -6.32 18.26 19.10
CA ALA A 282 -7.15 17.58 18.11
C ALA A 282 -6.34 17.26 16.86
N ALA A 283 -6.85 16.37 16.01
CA ALA A 283 -6.22 15.97 14.76
C ALA A 283 -7.05 16.41 13.55
N LEU A 284 -6.38 16.78 12.48
CA LEU A 284 -6.97 17.30 11.26
C LEU A 284 -6.91 16.29 10.13
N MET A 285 -7.98 16.24 9.34
CA MET A 285 -8.11 15.51 8.09
C MET A 285 -8.64 16.45 6.99
N PRO A 286 -7.88 17.50 6.62
CA PRO A 286 -8.34 18.56 5.71
C PRO A 286 -8.12 18.12 4.25
N PHE A 287 -8.76 17.03 3.83
CA PHE A 287 -8.64 16.54 2.46
C PHE A 287 -9.55 17.31 1.51
N ALA A 288 -9.05 17.61 0.32
CA ALA A 288 -9.85 18.11 -0.77
C ALA A 288 -10.89 17.05 -1.21
N LEU A 289 -12.10 17.45 -1.52
CA LEU A 289 -13.16 16.57 -2.01
C LEU A 289 -13.14 16.54 -3.54
N ASN A 290 -12.27 15.71 -4.11
CA ASN A 290 -12.06 15.60 -5.55
C ASN A 290 -11.88 14.13 -5.99
N GLY A 291 -11.55 13.90 -7.27
CA GLY A 291 -11.39 12.56 -7.83
C GLY A 291 -10.33 11.70 -7.14
N SER A 292 -9.23 12.31 -6.66
CA SER A 292 -8.14 11.57 -6.00
C SER A 292 -8.49 11.13 -4.57
N THR A 293 -9.46 11.82 -3.93
CA THR A 293 -9.86 11.54 -2.55
C THR A 293 -11.21 10.83 -2.44
N GLN A 294 -11.93 10.69 -3.55
CA GLN A 294 -13.28 10.11 -3.59
C GLN A 294 -13.35 8.68 -3.01
N PHE A 295 -12.27 7.91 -3.15
CA PHE A 295 -12.23 6.50 -2.80
C PHE A 295 -11.18 6.18 -1.73
N ILE A 296 -10.59 7.18 -1.09
CA ILE A 296 -9.59 6.93 -0.04
C ILE A 296 -10.24 6.42 1.25
N SER A 297 -9.53 5.49 1.91
CA SER A 297 -9.84 5.02 3.27
C SER A 297 -8.63 5.35 4.16
N PRO A 298 -8.59 6.56 4.75
CA PRO A 298 -7.39 7.05 5.43
C PRO A 298 -7.09 6.24 6.69
N THR A 299 -5.84 5.82 6.87
CA THR A 299 -5.33 5.19 8.10
C THR A 299 -5.39 6.15 9.30
N LYS A 300 -5.32 7.43 9.04
CA LYS A 300 -5.12 8.48 10.06
C LYS A 300 -6.28 8.63 11.01
N THR A 301 -7.53 8.46 10.54
CA THR A 301 -8.70 8.57 11.42
C THR A 301 -8.63 7.57 12.58
N PRO A 302 -8.48 6.25 12.37
CA PRO A 302 -8.33 5.31 13.47
C PRO A 302 -7.04 5.50 14.27
N GLU A 303 -5.94 5.94 13.66
CA GLU A 303 -4.68 6.24 14.34
C GLU A 303 -4.84 7.40 15.34
N TYR A 304 -5.47 8.50 14.93
CA TYR A 304 -5.75 9.65 15.81
C TYR A 304 -6.73 9.29 16.93
N LEU A 305 -7.76 8.54 16.62
CA LEU A 305 -8.72 8.05 17.61
C LEU A 305 -8.03 7.12 18.64
N ALA A 306 -7.18 6.19 18.18
CA ALA A 306 -6.38 5.37 19.07
C ALA A 306 -5.46 6.21 19.96
N ALA A 307 -4.90 7.29 19.43
CA ALA A 307 -4.11 8.25 20.22
C ALA A 307 -4.94 9.09 21.19
N GLY A 308 -6.27 8.93 21.22
CA GLY A 308 -7.16 9.70 22.07
C GLY A 308 -7.30 11.16 21.63
N ARG A 309 -7.18 11.46 20.34
CA ARG A 309 -7.36 12.79 19.76
C ARG A 309 -8.67 12.87 19.00
N PRO A 310 -9.52 13.86 19.28
CA PRO A 310 -10.67 14.13 18.43
C PRO A 310 -10.22 14.45 17.01
N VAL A 311 -11.01 14.03 16.02
CA VAL A 311 -10.65 14.14 14.59
C VAL A 311 -11.63 15.06 13.89
N ILE A 312 -11.13 16.08 13.22
CA ILE A 312 -11.91 16.94 12.34
C ILE A 312 -11.58 16.57 10.90
N SER A 313 -12.57 16.09 10.16
CA SER A 313 -12.40 15.60 8.79
C SER A 313 -13.32 16.30 7.81
N THR A 314 -12.84 16.53 6.59
CA THR A 314 -13.74 16.76 5.46
C THR A 314 -14.58 15.51 5.19
N ALA A 315 -15.66 15.64 4.40
CA ALA A 315 -16.66 14.59 4.17
C ALA A 315 -16.17 13.44 3.29
N ILE A 316 -15.08 12.79 3.69
CA ILE A 316 -14.55 11.57 3.04
C ILE A 316 -15.52 10.41 3.28
N LYS A 317 -15.95 9.73 2.22
CA LYS A 317 -16.99 8.68 2.27
C LYS A 317 -16.69 7.58 3.28
N ASP A 318 -15.48 7.05 3.25
CA ASP A 318 -15.11 5.94 4.14
C ASP A 318 -14.87 6.41 5.59
N VAL A 319 -14.51 7.68 5.82
CA VAL A 319 -14.49 8.27 7.16
C VAL A 319 -15.91 8.38 7.72
N ILE A 320 -16.85 8.92 6.94
CA ILE A 320 -18.26 9.02 7.34
C ILE A 320 -18.84 7.63 7.63
N ARG A 321 -18.59 6.66 6.74
CA ARG A 321 -19.13 5.29 6.86
C ARG A 321 -18.71 4.59 8.15
N HIS A 322 -17.44 4.71 8.52
CA HIS A 322 -16.88 3.96 9.64
C HIS A 322 -16.88 4.72 10.95
N TYR A 323 -16.79 6.04 10.88
CA TYR A 323 -16.51 6.88 12.03
C TYR A 323 -17.47 8.08 12.18
N GLY A 324 -18.40 8.28 11.22
CA GLY A 324 -19.28 9.47 11.23
C GLY A 324 -20.18 9.59 12.45
N GLU A 325 -20.52 8.45 13.08
CA GLU A 325 -21.33 8.38 14.30
C GLU A 325 -20.47 8.13 15.57
N VAL A 326 -19.14 8.11 15.42
CA VAL A 326 -18.23 7.85 16.55
C VAL A 326 -18.00 9.16 17.31
N GLU A 327 -18.21 9.15 18.62
CA GLU A 327 -17.88 10.27 19.48
C GLU A 327 -16.39 10.64 19.32
N GLY A 328 -16.10 11.90 19.07
CA GLY A 328 -14.75 12.38 18.78
C GLY A 328 -14.44 12.53 17.30
N VAL A 329 -15.38 12.25 16.39
CA VAL A 329 -15.23 12.54 14.96
C VAL A 329 -16.20 13.65 14.54
N PHE A 330 -15.64 14.70 13.96
CA PHE A 330 -16.37 15.87 13.49
C PHE A 330 -16.22 15.98 11.98
N ILE A 331 -17.34 15.91 11.25
CA ILE A 331 -17.34 16.00 9.79
C ILE A 331 -17.80 17.38 9.34
N ALA A 332 -16.94 18.09 8.63
CA ALA A 332 -17.24 19.41 8.07
C ALA A 332 -16.41 19.66 6.82
N SER A 333 -17.00 20.19 5.75
CA SER A 333 -16.29 20.47 4.49
C SER A 333 -16.25 21.95 4.14
N HIS A 334 -17.06 22.76 4.82
CA HIS A 334 -17.06 24.20 4.61
C HIS A 334 -16.16 24.89 5.64
N PRO A 335 -15.29 25.86 5.25
CA PRO A 335 -14.30 26.46 6.16
C PRO A 335 -14.88 26.94 7.50
N GLN A 336 -16.05 27.59 7.49
CA GLN A 336 -16.70 28.08 8.70
C GLN A 336 -17.16 26.94 9.63
N HIS A 337 -17.76 25.88 9.08
CA HIS A 337 -18.18 24.71 9.86
C HIS A 337 -16.97 23.91 10.34
N PHE A 338 -15.91 23.85 9.53
CA PHE A 338 -14.66 23.19 9.93
C PHE A 338 -13.99 23.94 11.11
N ALA A 339 -13.99 25.27 11.06
CA ALA A 339 -13.50 26.11 12.17
C ALA A 339 -14.35 25.93 13.46
N GLN A 340 -15.67 25.79 13.34
CA GLN A 340 -16.53 25.46 14.48
C GLN A 340 -16.25 24.05 15.01
N ALA A 341 -16.10 23.06 14.12
CA ALA A 341 -15.74 21.71 14.52
C ALA A 341 -14.39 21.63 15.26
N CYS A 342 -13.43 22.52 14.95
CA CYS A 342 -12.21 22.66 15.73
C CYS A 342 -12.50 23.09 17.18
N ASP A 343 -13.39 24.05 17.39
CA ASP A 343 -13.78 24.48 18.74
C ASP A 343 -14.48 23.35 19.51
N ASP A 344 -15.40 22.64 18.86
CA ASP A 344 -16.15 21.52 19.46
C ASP A 344 -15.20 20.36 19.83
N ALA A 345 -14.23 20.05 18.97
CA ALA A 345 -13.20 19.05 19.22
C ALA A 345 -12.32 19.42 20.42
N LEU A 346 -11.94 20.71 20.57
CA LEU A 346 -11.18 21.19 21.72
C LEU A 346 -12.00 21.11 23.01
N LEU A 347 -13.31 21.40 22.96
CA LEU A 347 -14.21 21.23 24.11
C LEU A 347 -14.27 19.76 24.53
N LEU A 348 -14.41 18.84 23.58
CA LEU A 348 -14.40 17.40 23.87
C LEU A 348 -13.06 16.96 24.47
N ALA A 349 -11.92 17.37 23.90
CA ALA A 349 -10.59 17.03 24.43
C ALA A 349 -10.40 17.46 25.89
N ARG A 350 -11.03 18.58 26.30
CA ARG A 350 -10.98 19.13 27.67
C ARG A 350 -12.03 18.51 28.61
N SER A 351 -13.06 17.83 28.09
CA SER A 351 -14.13 17.23 28.91
C SER A 351 -13.71 15.96 29.66
N GLY A 352 -12.48 15.45 29.40
CA GLY A 352 -11.96 14.23 29.99
C GLY A 352 -11.97 13.05 28.99
N ASN A 353 -11.78 11.83 29.51
CA ASN A 353 -11.46 10.66 28.68
C ASN A 353 -12.64 9.68 28.49
N ALA A 354 -13.84 10.04 28.92
CA ALA A 354 -15.00 9.13 28.88
C ALA A 354 -15.35 8.67 27.46
N TRP A 355 -15.13 9.53 26.46
CA TRP A 355 -15.36 9.26 25.05
C TRP A 355 -14.37 8.27 24.43
N TRP A 356 -13.24 7.95 25.09
CA TRP A 356 -12.28 6.96 24.58
C TRP A 356 -12.86 5.54 24.57
N LYS A 357 -13.71 5.20 25.56
CA LYS A 357 -14.25 3.85 25.69
C LYS A 357 -15.06 3.39 24.47
N PRO A 358 -16.07 4.12 23.97
CA PRO A 358 -16.77 3.75 22.74
C PRO A 358 -15.86 3.77 21.51
N VAL A 359 -14.86 4.66 21.44
CA VAL A 359 -13.86 4.68 20.39
C VAL A 359 -13.06 3.37 20.38
N ASP A 360 -12.54 2.94 21.54
CA ASP A 360 -11.75 1.71 21.63
C ASP A 360 -12.56 0.48 21.21
N GLN A 361 -13.84 0.41 21.56
CA GLN A 361 -14.76 -0.64 21.10
C GLN A 361 -14.89 -0.64 19.56
N THR A 362 -14.96 0.53 18.95
CA THR A 362 -15.01 0.64 17.48
C THR A 362 -13.70 0.18 16.83
N LEU A 363 -12.56 0.43 17.46
CA LEU A 363 -11.24 0.08 16.95
C LEU A 363 -10.85 -1.40 17.16
N GLU A 364 -11.51 -2.12 18.07
CA GLU A 364 -11.22 -3.54 18.35
C GLU A 364 -11.17 -4.45 17.11
N GLY A 365 -11.99 -4.11 16.08
CA GLY A 365 -12.04 -4.83 14.79
C GLY A 365 -10.98 -4.45 13.78
N SER A 366 -10.27 -3.33 13.99
CA SER A 366 -9.53 -2.61 12.95
C SER A 366 -8.01 -2.79 12.99
N SER A 367 -7.48 -3.79 13.72
CA SER A 367 -6.03 -3.98 13.82
C SER A 367 -5.43 -4.54 12.52
N TRP A 368 -4.18 -4.15 12.24
CA TRP A 368 -3.42 -4.72 11.11
C TRP A 368 -3.25 -6.24 11.20
N ASP A 369 -3.18 -6.81 12.42
CA ASP A 369 -3.07 -8.26 12.61
C ASP A 369 -4.36 -8.98 12.21
N LYS A 370 -5.53 -8.43 12.55
CA LYS A 370 -6.81 -8.97 12.11
C LYS A 370 -7.00 -8.87 10.61
N THR A 371 -6.66 -7.72 10.02
CA THR A 371 -6.66 -7.50 8.56
C THR A 371 -5.75 -8.52 7.87
N PHE A 372 -4.51 -8.67 8.35
CA PHE A 372 -3.54 -9.62 7.81
C PHE A 372 -4.08 -11.05 7.88
N THR A 373 -4.54 -11.52 9.04
CA THR A 373 -5.04 -12.91 9.22
C THR A 373 -6.21 -13.20 8.29
N ALA A 374 -7.15 -12.27 8.13
CA ALA A 374 -8.29 -12.44 7.23
C ALA A 374 -7.85 -12.48 5.74
N MET A 375 -6.95 -11.59 5.32
CA MET A 375 -6.41 -11.58 3.96
C MET A 375 -5.59 -12.83 3.67
N GLU A 376 -4.74 -13.26 4.60
CA GLU A 376 -3.93 -14.47 4.49
C GLU A 376 -4.80 -15.72 4.29
N GLY A 377 -5.86 -15.88 5.07
CA GLY A 377 -6.77 -17.01 4.91
C GLY A 377 -7.42 -17.08 3.52
N LEU A 378 -7.76 -15.93 2.94
CA LEU A 378 -8.28 -15.86 1.56
C LEU A 378 -7.20 -16.20 0.52
N VAL A 379 -5.98 -15.72 0.71
CA VAL A 379 -4.83 -16.01 -0.16
C VAL A 379 -4.51 -17.51 -0.16
N ASP A 380 -4.46 -18.14 1.02
CA ASP A 380 -4.20 -19.57 1.15
C ASP A 380 -5.31 -20.41 0.50
N GLY A 381 -6.56 -19.96 0.58
CA GLY A 381 -7.68 -20.56 -0.14
C GLY A 381 -7.49 -20.57 -1.65
N VAL A 382 -7.02 -19.44 -2.21
CA VAL A 382 -6.71 -19.29 -3.64
C VAL A 382 -5.54 -20.21 -4.05
N ILE A 383 -4.44 -20.22 -3.31
CA ILE A 383 -3.26 -21.05 -3.58
C ILE A 383 -3.64 -22.54 -3.58
N SER A 384 -4.45 -22.96 -2.61
CA SER A 384 -4.91 -24.35 -2.51
C SER A 384 -5.76 -24.76 -3.71
N SER A 385 -6.66 -23.88 -4.18
CA SER A 385 -7.54 -24.16 -5.32
C SER A 385 -6.78 -24.18 -6.65
N THR A 386 -5.84 -23.26 -6.87
CA THR A 386 -4.99 -23.24 -8.07
C THR A 386 -4.03 -24.43 -8.11
N GLY A 387 -3.45 -24.84 -6.99
CA GLY A 387 -2.61 -26.02 -6.88
C GLY A 387 -3.37 -27.31 -7.26
N PHE A 388 -4.60 -27.43 -6.84
CA PHE A 388 -5.45 -28.58 -7.16
C PHE A 388 -5.80 -28.63 -8.67
N ALA A 389 -6.11 -27.50 -9.28
CA ALA A 389 -6.37 -27.39 -10.72
C ALA A 389 -5.16 -27.78 -11.58
N HIS A 390 -3.96 -27.33 -11.20
CA HIS A 390 -2.71 -27.71 -11.85
C HIS A 390 -2.40 -29.21 -11.74
N MET A 391 -2.64 -29.81 -10.58
CA MET A 391 -2.45 -31.27 -10.41
C MET A 391 -3.41 -32.10 -11.26
N GLN A 392 -4.67 -31.66 -11.43
CA GLN A 392 -5.62 -32.31 -12.31
C GLN A 392 -5.24 -32.19 -13.79
N ALA A 393 -4.78 -31.00 -14.23
CA ALA A 393 -4.32 -30.77 -15.60
C ALA A 393 -3.10 -31.65 -15.93
N ALA A 394 -2.14 -31.77 -15.01
CA ALA A 394 -0.96 -32.64 -15.18
C ALA A 394 -1.33 -34.13 -15.26
N LYS A 395 -2.32 -34.59 -14.50
CA LYS A 395 -2.82 -35.98 -14.58
C LYS A 395 -3.65 -36.23 -15.86
N GLY A 396 -4.31 -35.23 -16.39
CA GLY A 396 -5.08 -35.30 -17.63
C GLY A 396 -4.18 -35.43 -18.88
N THR A 397 -3.03 -34.76 -18.89
CA THR A 397 -2.02 -34.88 -19.97
C THR A 397 -1.28 -36.21 -19.95
N SER A 398 -1.04 -36.78 -18.79
CA SER A 398 -0.40 -38.12 -18.66
C SER A 398 -1.29 -39.27 -19.16
N ARG A 399 -2.59 -39.12 -19.20
CA ARG A 399 -3.53 -40.14 -19.73
C ARG A 399 -3.72 -40.13 -21.23
N LYS A 400 -3.26 -39.09 -21.96
CA LYS A 400 -3.36 -39.05 -23.44
C LYS A 400 -2.19 -39.63 -24.19
N THR A 401 -1.10 -40.01 -23.53
CA THR A 401 0.13 -40.53 -24.17
C THR A 401 0.26 -42.08 -24.17
N THR A 402 -0.77 -42.82 -23.75
CA THR A 402 -0.72 -44.29 -23.77
C THR A 402 -1.84 -44.88 -24.64
N ALA A 403 -1.90 -44.51 -25.89
CA ALA A 403 -2.68 -45.23 -26.91
C ALA A 403 -2.08 -45.01 -28.30
N SER A 404 -0.82 -45.39 -28.52
CA SER A 404 -0.29 -45.70 -29.86
C SER A 404 -0.35 -47.21 -30.05
N LYS A 405 -1.29 -47.65 -30.90
CA LYS A 405 -1.38 -49.03 -31.42
C LYS A 405 -0.04 -49.40 -32.12
N PRO A 406 0.45 -50.61 -31.95
CA PRO A 406 1.61 -51.10 -32.72
C PRO A 406 1.21 -51.24 -34.19
N MET A 407 2.01 -50.67 -35.07
CA MET A 407 1.91 -50.85 -36.53
C MET A 407 2.45 -52.23 -36.87
N ILE A 408 1.60 -53.12 -37.44
CA ILE A 408 1.94 -54.43 -37.98
C ILE A 408 2.65 -54.18 -39.30
N LEU A 409 3.91 -54.57 -39.43
CA LEU A 409 4.65 -54.65 -40.67
C LEU A 409 4.08 -55.79 -41.53
N GLY A 410 3.44 -55.48 -42.60
CA GLY A 410 3.02 -56.45 -43.63
C GLY A 410 4.15 -56.75 -44.54
N GLU A 411 4.31 -58.09 -44.85
CA GLU A 411 5.28 -58.67 -45.70
C GLU A 411 5.30 -58.13 -47.13
N VAL A 412 6.52 -57.95 -47.67
CA VAL A 412 6.73 -57.62 -49.08
C VAL A 412 6.77 -59.00 -49.89
N VAL A 413 5.77 -59.23 -50.72
CA VAL A 413 5.79 -60.23 -51.72
C VAL A 413 6.32 -59.65 -53.05
N GLY A 414 7.35 -60.29 -53.60
CA GLY A 414 8.12 -59.87 -54.78
C GLY A 414 7.34 -59.89 -56.09
N ALA A 415 7.80 -59.02 -56.98
CA ALA A 415 7.47 -59.01 -58.38
C ALA A 415 8.30 -60.05 -59.21
N PRO A 416 7.76 -60.44 -60.36
CA PRO A 416 8.67 -60.65 -61.47
C PRO A 416 8.27 -59.84 -62.73
N GLY A 417 9.27 -59.26 -63.31
CA GLY A 417 9.66 -59.17 -64.70
C GLY A 417 8.66 -58.64 -65.77
N LEU A 418 8.99 -57.55 -66.32
CA LEU A 418 9.37 -57.29 -67.72
C LEU A 418 9.79 -55.84 -67.87
#